data_1e3386479d86e63c8507fc94bab4d85a
#
_entry.id   1e3386479d86e63c8507fc94bab4d85a
#
_cell.length_a   1.000
_cell.length_b   1.000
_cell.length_c   1.000
_cell.angle_alpha   90.00
_cell.angle_beta   90.00
_cell.angle_gamma   90.00
#
_symmetry.space_group_name_H-M   'P 1'
#
loop_
_entity.id
_entity.type
_entity.pdbx_description
1 polymer ?
#
loop_
_entity_poly.entity_id
_entity_poly.type
_entity_poly.pdbx_seq_one_letter_code
_entity_poly.pdbx_strand_id
1 'polypeptide(L)'
;MTGPAATETVDAFHRGLFHVVQPKGRGHRSGMDAMLLAALVADDRPIMVADLGAGAGAAGLAVASRLPAADVTLFERSAEMAAYARRSTLLPENAHIAGRVSVIEADVTLKAKARNDAGLIDESFHHVIMNPPFNDAGDRKTPDALKAEAHAMTEDLFESWLRTAGAIMIPGGQLSLIARPESIAEIIDACGRRFGGVEVTAIHPRQGENAVRILVTAIKGSRARLSFRAPLIMHEEGTHKFSPFVDDLNNGRAAYSRR
;
A
#
# COMPACT_ATOMS: atom_id res chain seq x y z
N MET A 1 16.14 -7.82 -37.52
CA MET A 1 15.55 -8.78 -36.57
C MET A 1 15.33 -8.04 -35.23
N THR A 2 14.10 -7.60 -34.98
CA THR A 2 13.72 -7.01 -33.70
C THR A 2 13.58 -8.18 -32.72
N GLY A 3 14.47 -8.23 -31.72
CA GLY A 3 14.35 -9.20 -30.60
C GLY A 3 13.00 -9.07 -29.91
N PRO A 4 12.53 -10.11 -29.19
CA PRO A 4 11.28 -10.04 -28.45
C PRO A 4 11.32 -8.82 -27.53
N ALA A 5 10.27 -7.97 -27.58
CA ALA A 5 10.16 -6.81 -26.69
C ALA A 5 10.25 -7.29 -25.25
N ALA A 6 11.07 -6.62 -24.43
CA ALA A 6 11.20 -6.95 -23.01
C ALA A 6 9.81 -6.94 -22.34
N THR A 7 9.46 -8.02 -21.67
CA THR A 7 8.16 -8.20 -21.00
C THR A 7 8.09 -7.53 -19.64
N GLU A 8 9.19 -6.94 -19.17
CA GLU A 8 9.36 -6.33 -17.86
C GLU A 8 10.30 -5.12 -17.90
N THR A 9 10.29 -4.33 -16.85
CA THR A 9 11.20 -3.21 -16.61
C THR A 9 11.78 -3.31 -15.19
N VAL A 10 12.96 -2.72 -14.98
CA VAL A 10 13.51 -2.43 -13.66
C VAL A 10 13.41 -0.92 -13.46
N ASP A 11 12.55 -0.52 -12.53
CA ASP A 11 12.28 0.89 -12.28
C ASP A 11 12.98 1.34 -10.99
N ALA A 12 13.66 2.48 -11.05
CA ALA A 12 14.35 3.08 -9.90
C ALA A 12 13.39 3.96 -9.09
N PHE A 13 13.42 3.82 -7.76
CA PHE A 13 12.67 4.62 -6.80
C PHE A 13 13.58 5.30 -5.80
N HIS A 14 13.07 6.31 -5.07
CA HIS A 14 13.84 7.11 -4.12
C HIS A 14 15.18 7.60 -4.73
N ARG A 15 15.12 8.08 -5.99
CA ARG A 15 16.30 8.52 -6.76
C ARG A 15 17.37 7.43 -6.90
N GLY A 16 16.97 6.19 -7.06
CA GLY A 16 17.87 5.04 -7.26
C GLY A 16 18.32 4.35 -5.97
N LEU A 17 17.74 4.70 -4.80
CA LEU A 17 18.02 4.00 -3.55
C LEU A 17 17.51 2.57 -3.53
N PHE A 18 16.47 2.27 -4.29
CA PHE A 18 16.04 0.89 -4.52
C PHE A 18 15.38 0.75 -5.91
N HIS A 19 15.25 -0.49 -6.37
CA HIS A 19 14.74 -0.81 -7.69
C HIS A 19 13.65 -1.88 -7.60
N VAL A 20 12.68 -1.82 -8.52
CA VAL A 20 11.56 -2.77 -8.58
C VAL A 20 11.44 -3.36 -9.98
N VAL A 21 11.39 -4.68 -10.07
CA VAL A 21 11.08 -5.40 -11.31
C VAL A 21 9.56 -5.39 -11.51
N GLN A 22 9.09 -4.86 -12.62
CA GLN A 22 7.66 -4.73 -12.90
C GLN A 22 7.29 -5.24 -14.29
N PRO A 23 6.07 -5.80 -14.50
CA PRO A 23 5.61 -6.17 -15.82
C PRO A 23 5.45 -4.95 -16.72
N LYS A 24 5.79 -5.09 -17.99
CA LYS A 24 5.66 -4.04 -19.00
C LYS A 24 4.34 -4.17 -19.74
N GLY A 25 3.52 -3.11 -19.74
CA GLY A 25 2.30 -3.03 -20.57
C GLY A 25 1.12 -3.87 -20.08
N ARG A 26 1.19 -4.48 -18.90
CA ARG A 26 0.10 -5.23 -18.28
C ARG A 26 0.19 -5.17 -16.74
N GLY A 27 -0.97 -5.30 -16.09
CA GLY A 27 -1.07 -5.23 -14.63
C GLY A 27 -0.91 -3.81 -14.09
N HIS A 28 -1.10 -3.69 -12.77
CA HIS A 28 -0.91 -2.41 -12.08
C HIS A 28 0.59 -2.16 -11.89
N ARG A 29 1.07 -1.01 -12.37
CA ARG A 29 2.44 -0.56 -12.11
C ARG A 29 2.47 0.30 -10.87
N SER A 30 3.37 -0.01 -9.98
CA SER A 30 3.61 0.81 -8.80
C SER A 30 4.22 2.16 -9.20
N GLY A 31 3.74 3.20 -8.54
CA GLY A 31 4.17 4.56 -8.77
C GLY A 31 4.12 5.36 -7.46
N MET A 32 3.68 6.61 -7.56
CA MET A 32 3.62 7.52 -6.44
C MET A 32 2.73 7.04 -5.29
N ASP A 33 1.61 6.35 -5.57
CA ASP A 33 0.72 5.80 -4.53
C ASP A 33 1.51 4.92 -3.54
N ALA A 34 2.42 4.08 -4.04
CA ALA A 34 3.28 3.23 -3.20
C ALA A 34 4.26 4.05 -2.34
N MET A 35 4.82 5.13 -2.88
CA MET A 35 5.75 6.00 -2.12
C MET A 35 5.04 6.79 -1.04
N LEU A 36 3.86 7.34 -1.34
CA LEU A 36 3.03 8.05 -0.36
C LEU A 36 2.54 7.10 0.74
N LEU A 37 2.16 5.87 0.39
CA LEU A 37 1.79 4.83 1.36
C LEU A 37 2.96 4.49 2.29
N ALA A 38 4.14 4.25 1.73
CA ALA A 38 5.35 3.97 2.50
C ALA A 38 5.72 5.12 3.46
N ALA A 39 5.50 6.38 3.04
CA ALA A 39 5.78 7.56 3.85
C ALA A 39 4.91 7.67 5.12
N LEU A 40 3.78 6.93 5.19
CA LEU A 40 2.93 6.87 6.39
C LEU A 40 3.54 6.03 7.53
N VAL A 41 4.52 5.18 7.23
CA VAL A 41 5.26 4.43 8.25
C VAL A 41 6.38 5.33 8.78
N ALA A 42 6.25 5.81 10.01
CA ALA A 42 7.18 6.74 10.65
C ALA A 42 7.53 6.23 12.05
N ASP A 43 8.47 5.29 12.12
CA ASP A 43 8.94 4.73 13.38
C ASP A 43 10.43 4.40 13.24
N ASP A 44 11.25 4.95 14.14
CA ASP A 44 12.71 4.71 14.15
C ASP A 44 13.11 3.49 14.97
N ARG A 45 12.13 2.86 15.65
CA ARG A 45 12.35 1.64 16.43
C ARG A 45 12.36 0.41 15.53
N PRO A 46 12.91 -0.73 16.00
CA PRO A 46 12.71 -2.02 15.36
C PRO A 46 11.21 -2.35 15.28
N ILE A 47 10.70 -2.49 14.06
CA ILE A 47 9.28 -2.79 13.80
C ILE A 47 9.14 -3.87 12.74
N MET A 48 8.04 -4.63 12.87
CA MET A 48 7.56 -5.55 11.84
C MET A 48 6.47 -4.87 11.02
N VAL A 49 6.63 -4.83 9.71
CA VAL A 49 5.67 -4.21 8.78
C VAL A 49 5.13 -5.27 7.83
N ALA A 50 3.82 -5.33 7.67
CA ALA A 50 3.17 -6.14 6.64
C ALA A 50 2.67 -5.24 5.51
N ASP A 51 3.02 -5.58 4.26
CA ASP A 51 2.47 -4.98 3.04
C ASP A 51 1.46 -5.97 2.45
N LEU A 52 0.16 -5.68 2.60
CA LEU A 52 -0.93 -6.54 2.14
C LEU A 52 -1.29 -6.23 0.69
N GLY A 53 -1.22 -7.25 -0.18
CA GLY A 53 -1.41 -7.08 -1.62
C GLY A 53 -0.24 -6.34 -2.25
N ALA A 54 0.98 -6.72 -1.86
CA ALA A 54 2.20 -5.98 -2.17
C ALA A 54 2.52 -5.84 -3.67
N GLY A 55 1.88 -6.63 -4.54
CA GLY A 55 2.21 -6.63 -5.97
C GLY A 55 3.67 -6.96 -6.20
N ALA A 56 4.39 -6.10 -6.93
CA ALA A 56 5.84 -6.21 -7.16
C ALA A 56 6.70 -5.73 -5.96
N GLY A 57 6.07 -5.30 -4.85
CA GLY A 57 6.71 -4.98 -3.58
C GLY A 57 7.14 -3.53 -3.41
N ALA A 58 6.70 -2.59 -4.25
CA ALA A 58 7.24 -1.23 -4.25
C ALA A 58 7.03 -0.48 -2.91
N ALA A 59 5.85 -0.60 -2.28
CA ALA A 59 5.58 0.10 -1.02
C ALA A 59 6.42 -0.49 0.14
N GLY A 60 6.44 -1.81 0.28
CA GLY A 60 7.24 -2.47 1.31
C GLY A 60 8.74 -2.27 1.12
N LEU A 61 9.26 -2.32 -0.11
CA LEU A 61 10.66 -2.01 -0.41
C LEU A 61 11.00 -0.55 -0.08
N ALA A 62 10.09 0.39 -0.34
CA ALA A 62 10.25 1.79 0.03
C ALA A 62 10.32 1.97 1.55
N VAL A 63 9.52 1.24 2.32
CA VAL A 63 9.61 1.21 3.79
C VAL A 63 10.97 0.68 4.22
N ALA A 64 11.39 -0.49 3.72
CA ALA A 64 12.68 -1.11 4.07
C ALA A 64 13.88 -0.21 3.70
N SER A 65 13.81 0.51 2.56
CA SER A 65 14.84 1.45 2.12
C SER A 65 14.93 2.66 3.02
N ARG A 66 13.81 3.15 3.56
CA ARG A 66 13.77 4.37 4.38
C ARG A 66 14.01 4.10 5.86
N LEU A 67 13.60 2.94 6.36
CA LEU A 67 13.66 2.58 7.78
C LEU A 67 14.61 1.40 8.00
N PRO A 68 15.87 1.65 8.37
CA PRO A 68 16.89 0.59 8.49
C PRO A 68 16.61 -0.40 9.63
N ALA A 69 15.73 -0.06 10.59
CA ALA A 69 15.34 -0.93 11.69
C ALA A 69 14.03 -1.70 11.42
N ALA A 70 13.40 -1.54 10.24
CA ALA A 70 12.16 -2.22 9.90
C ALA A 70 12.42 -3.54 9.18
N ASP A 71 11.77 -4.61 9.63
CA ASP A 71 11.60 -5.87 8.88
C ASP A 71 10.25 -5.85 8.17
N VAL A 72 10.24 -6.16 6.88
CA VAL A 72 9.05 -6.03 6.02
C VAL A 72 8.67 -7.38 5.44
N THR A 73 7.40 -7.76 5.58
CA THR A 73 6.83 -8.94 4.92
C THR A 73 5.84 -8.49 3.85
N LEU A 74 6.11 -8.88 2.62
CA LEU A 74 5.27 -8.64 1.45
C LEU A 74 4.32 -9.83 1.27
N PHE A 75 3.02 -9.61 1.41
CA PHE A 75 1.98 -10.62 1.18
C PHE A 75 1.31 -10.36 -0.17
N GLU A 76 1.40 -11.31 -1.08
CA GLU A 76 0.81 -11.21 -2.42
C GLU A 76 0.21 -12.55 -2.84
N ARG A 77 -1.05 -12.53 -3.32
CA ARG A 77 -1.74 -13.77 -3.72
C ARG A 77 -1.40 -14.24 -5.13
N SER A 78 -1.03 -13.30 -6.03
CA SER A 78 -0.61 -13.64 -7.39
C SER A 78 0.79 -14.22 -7.38
N ALA A 79 0.96 -15.48 -7.75
CA ALA A 79 2.26 -16.14 -7.86
C ALA A 79 3.20 -15.38 -8.82
N GLU A 80 2.65 -14.80 -9.91
CA GLU A 80 3.41 -13.97 -10.86
C GLU A 80 3.93 -12.70 -10.19
N MET A 81 3.07 -11.95 -9.48
CA MET A 81 3.48 -10.71 -8.81
C MET A 81 4.43 -10.97 -7.64
N ALA A 82 4.19 -12.02 -6.86
CA ALA A 82 5.11 -12.47 -5.82
C ALA A 82 6.49 -12.85 -6.38
N ALA A 83 6.56 -13.43 -7.59
CA ALA A 83 7.82 -13.69 -8.27
C ALA A 83 8.54 -12.39 -8.65
N TYR A 84 7.83 -11.34 -9.13
CA TYR A 84 8.41 -10.02 -9.35
C TYR A 84 8.93 -9.40 -8.04
N ALA A 85 8.19 -9.49 -6.95
CA ALA A 85 8.61 -9.00 -5.63
C ALA A 85 9.90 -9.70 -5.15
N ARG A 86 9.98 -11.04 -5.26
CA ARG A 86 11.19 -11.81 -4.92
C ARG A 86 12.39 -11.39 -5.78
N ARG A 87 12.18 -11.21 -7.08
CA ARG A 87 13.24 -10.74 -7.98
C ARG A 87 13.69 -9.32 -7.65
N SER A 88 12.74 -8.43 -7.32
CA SER A 88 13.05 -7.08 -6.85
C SER A 88 13.94 -7.14 -5.61
N THR A 89 13.59 -7.97 -4.62
CA THR A 89 14.38 -8.12 -3.39
C THR A 89 15.81 -8.62 -3.66
N LEU A 90 15.98 -9.45 -4.69
CA LEU A 90 17.28 -10.07 -5.04
C LEU A 90 18.13 -9.23 -6.00
N LEU A 91 17.68 -8.05 -6.44
CA LEU A 91 18.49 -7.18 -7.29
C LEU A 91 19.76 -6.73 -6.53
N PRO A 92 20.92 -6.68 -7.19
CA PRO A 92 22.16 -6.18 -6.57
C PRO A 92 22.00 -4.78 -5.97
N GLU A 93 21.22 -3.90 -6.60
CA GLU A 93 20.93 -2.55 -6.16
C GLU A 93 20.15 -2.53 -4.82
N ASN A 94 19.45 -3.63 -4.51
CA ASN A 94 18.65 -3.79 -3.30
C ASN A 94 19.36 -4.61 -2.20
N ALA A 95 20.63 -4.97 -2.38
CA ALA A 95 21.38 -5.81 -1.44
C ALA A 95 21.35 -5.27 0.02
N HIS A 96 21.29 -3.94 0.18
CA HIS A 96 21.25 -3.27 1.48
C HIS A 96 19.94 -3.44 2.26
N ILE A 97 18.86 -3.84 1.59
CA ILE A 97 17.54 -4.10 2.20
C ILE A 97 17.14 -5.58 2.14
N ALA A 98 17.77 -6.38 1.28
CA ALA A 98 17.36 -7.77 0.99
C ALA A 98 17.21 -8.65 2.24
N GLY A 99 18.10 -8.50 3.22
CA GLY A 99 18.07 -9.29 4.47
C GLY A 99 16.89 -8.96 5.41
N ARG A 100 16.15 -7.89 5.13
CA ARG A 100 15.03 -7.40 5.95
C ARG A 100 13.68 -7.46 5.22
N VAL A 101 13.63 -8.04 4.03
CA VAL A 101 12.40 -8.16 3.24
C VAL A 101 12.10 -9.62 2.95
N SER A 102 10.93 -10.07 3.35
CA SER A 102 10.40 -11.42 3.07
C SER A 102 9.21 -11.32 2.11
N VAL A 103 9.05 -12.30 1.23
CA VAL A 103 7.92 -12.39 0.29
C VAL A 103 7.16 -13.68 0.52
N ILE A 104 5.90 -13.57 0.92
CA ILE A 104 4.99 -14.69 1.17
C ILE A 104 3.84 -14.64 0.17
N GLU A 105 3.63 -15.76 -0.54
CA GLU A 105 2.45 -15.92 -1.39
C GLU A 105 1.26 -16.30 -0.51
N ALA A 106 0.32 -15.35 -0.33
CA ALA A 106 -0.84 -15.54 0.52
C ALA A 106 -2.03 -14.68 0.07
N ASP A 107 -3.22 -15.24 0.22
CA ASP A 107 -4.46 -14.49 0.05
C ASP A 107 -4.84 -13.81 1.37
N VAL A 108 -4.86 -12.49 1.37
CA VAL A 108 -5.18 -11.65 2.53
C VAL A 108 -6.66 -11.76 2.96
N THR A 109 -7.52 -12.37 2.15
CA THR A 109 -8.94 -12.59 2.49
C THR A 109 -9.17 -13.84 3.34
N LEU A 110 -8.17 -14.69 3.53
CA LEU A 110 -8.21 -15.89 4.37
C LEU A 110 -8.62 -15.56 5.80
N LYS A 111 -9.21 -16.56 6.49
CA LYS A 111 -9.74 -16.39 7.85
C LYS A 111 -9.14 -17.43 8.80
N ALA A 112 -9.07 -17.04 10.07
CA ALA A 112 -8.72 -17.94 11.19
C ALA A 112 -7.49 -18.81 10.89
N LYS A 113 -7.61 -20.15 11.06
CA LYS A 113 -6.51 -21.08 10.88
C LYS A 113 -5.86 -20.99 9.48
N ALA A 114 -6.66 -20.92 8.41
CA ALA A 114 -6.14 -20.82 7.04
C ALA A 114 -5.27 -19.57 6.83
N ARG A 115 -5.63 -18.45 7.46
CA ARG A 115 -4.83 -17.22 7.44
C ARG A 115 -3.48 -17.43 8.14
N ASN A 116 -3.49 -18.02 9.35
CA ASN A 116 -2.25 -18.29 10.10
C ASN A 116 -1.36 -19.30 9.38
N ASP A 117 -1.93 -20.37 8.83
CA ASP A 117 -1.20 -21.36 8.05
C ASP A 117 -0.54 -20.76 6.79
N ALA A 118 -1.11 -19.69 6.24
CA ALA A 118 -0.56 -18.92 5.12
C ALA A 118 0.50 -17.87 5.54
N GLY A 119 0.89 -17.81 6.82
CA GLY A 119 1.91 -16.88 7.32
C GLY A 119 1.38 -15.52 7.77
N LEU A 120 0.07 -15.26 7.68
CA LEU A 120 -0.58 -14.06 8.19
C LEU A 120 -0.91 -14.25 9.68
N ILE A 121 0.15 -14.29 10.51
CA ILE A 121 0.12 -14.66 11.92
C ILE A 121 -0.50 -13.56 12.78
N ASP A 122 -1.34 -13.95 13.75
CA ASP A 122 -1.97 -13.03 14.68
C ASP A 122 -0.95 -12.24 15.50
N GLU A 123 -1.25 -10.95 15.71
CA GLU A 123 -0.51 -10.03 16.58
C GLU A 123 1.02 -10.01 16.37
N SER A 124 1.46 -10.09 15.10
CA SER A 124 2.88 -10.17 14.71
C SER A 124 3.42 -8.86 14.13
N PHE A 125 2.56 -7.92 13.74
CA PHE A 125 3.00 -6.72 13.01
C PHE A 125 2.66 -5.43 13.78
N HIS A 126 3.62 -4.52 13.81
CA HIS A 126 3.48 -3.17 14.39
C HIS A 126 2.76 -2.23 13.42
N HIS A 127 3.03 -2.40 12.12
CA HIS A 127 2.42 -1.66 11.03
C HIS A 127 1.85 -2.60 9.98
N VAL A 128 0.68 -2.26 9.45
CA VAL A 128 0.13 -2.85 8.22
C VAL A 128 -0.09 -1.73 7.22
N ILE A 129 0.49 -1.88 6.03
CA ILE A 129 0.25 -1.01 4.90
C ILE A 129 -0.53 -1.76 3.82
N MET A 130 -1.37 -1.06 3.06
CA MET A 130 -2.11 -1.65 1.95
C MET A 130 -2.50 -0.63 0.88
N ASN A 131 -2.43 -1.06 -0.37
CA ASN A 131 -2.96 -0.35 -1.54
C ASN A 131 -3.92 -1.29 -2.28
N PRO A 132 -5.16 -1.45 -1.78
CA PRO A 132 -6.12 -2.38 -2.36
C PRO A 132 -6.38 -2.09 -3.84
N PRO A 133 -6.68 -3.10 -4.68
CA PRO A 133 -6.98 -2.89 -6.09
C PRO A 133 -8.22 -2.01 -6.24
N PHE A 134 -8.13 -0.99 -7.08
CA PHE A 134 -9.27 -0.16 -7.46
C PHE A 134 -9.97 -0.83 -8.65
N ASN A 135 -11.17 -1.34 -8.46
CA ASN A 135 -11.98 -1.80 -9.57
C ASN A 135 -12.55 -0.58 -10.32
N ASP A 136 -11.97 -0.23 -11.46
CA ASP A 136 -12.61 0.68 -12.38
C ASP A 136 -13.83 -0.03 -13.01
N ALA A 137 -15.04 0.37 -12.58
CA ALA A 137 -16.27 -0.03 -13.24
C ALA A 137 -16.30 0.39 -14.74
N GLY A 138 -15.32 1.20 -15.18
CA GLY A 138 -15.16 1.68 -16.54
C GLY A 138 -14.22 0.87 -17.43
N ASP A 139 -13.32 0.05 -16.87
CA ASP A 139 -12.27 -0.61 -17.65
C ASP A 139 -12.67 -1.94 -18.30
N ARG A 140 -13.87 -2.45 -18.06
CA ARG A 140 -14.42 -3.62 -18.77
C ARG A 140 -15.85 -3.34 -19.20
N LYS A 141 -16.12 -3.41 -20.50
CA LYS A 141 -17.46 -3.59 -21.08
C LYS A 141 -17.96 -4.98 -20.67
N THR A 142 -18.49 -5.11 -19.46
CA THR A 142 -18.91 -6.36 -18.86
C THR A 142 -20.44 -6.41 -18.81
N PRO A 143 -21.11 -7.54 -19.14
CA PRO A 143 -22.57 -7.72 -19.00
C PRO A 143 -23.06 -7.49 -17.57
N ASP A 144 -24.30 -7.04 -17.40
CA ASP A 144 -24.87 -6.59 -16.11
C ASP A 144 -24.78 -7.60 -14.95
N ALA A 145 -24.81 -8.90 -15.23
CA ALA A 145 -24.67 -9.94 -14.20
C ALA A 145 -23.26 -9.97 -13.57
N LEU A 146 -22.22 -9.74 -14.39
CA LEU A 146 -20.82 -9.66 -13.91
C LEU A 146 -20.54 -8.34 -13.19
N LYS A 147 -21.32 -7.27 -13.46
CA LYS A 147 -21.24 -6.01 -12.69
C LYS A 147 -21.77 -6.17 -11.27
N ALA A 148 -22.86 -6.90 -11.08
CA ALA A 148 -23.42 -7.19 -9.75
C ALA A 148 -22.45 -8.05 -8.91
N GLU A 149 -21.82 -9.04 -9.53
CA GLU A 149 -20.80 -9.88 -8.86
C GLU A 149 -19.51 -9.10 -8.54
N ALA A 150 -19.08 -8.21 -9.44
CA ALA A 150 -17.96 -7.31 -9.20
C ALA A 150 -18.28 -6.28 -8.09
N HIS A 151 -19.51 -5.78 -8.00
CA HIS A 151 -19.96 -4.90 -6.91
C HIS A 151 -19.98 -5.64 -5.56
N ALA A 152 -20.55 -6.85 -5.51
CA ALA A 152 -20.55 -7.66 -4.29
C ALA A 152 -19.12 -8.03 -3.84
N MET A 153 -18.22 -8.29 -4.78
CA MET A 153 -16.78 -8.50 -4.47
C MET A 153 -16.09 -7.22 -3.98
N THR A 154 -16.61 -6.04 -4.33
CA THR A 154 -16.06 -4.74 -3.89
C THR A 154 -16.54 -4.40 -2.48
N GLU A 155 -17.82 -4.66 -2.14
CA GLU A 155 -18.37 -4.39 -0.81
C GLU A 155 -17.67 -5.17 0.30
N ASP A 156 -17.19 -6.40 0.02
CA ASP A 156 -16.47 -7.23 0.99
C ASP A 156 -14.94 -6.97 0.99
N LEU A 157 -14.40 -6.21 0.05
CA LEU A 157 -12.95 -6.04 -0.10
C LEU A 157 -12.33 -5.38 1.14
N PHE A 158 -12.76 -4.17 1.48
CA PHE A 158 -12.22 -3.44 2.62
C PHE A 158 -12.49 -4.19 3.93
N GLU A 159 -13.70 -4.76 4.12
CA GLU A 159 -14.00 -5.55 5.31
C GLU A 159 -13.04 -6.75 5.45
N SER A 160 -12.80 -7.50 4.39
CA SER A 160 -11.92 -8.66 4.44
C SER A 160 -10.45 -8.28 4.70
N TRP A 161 -9.95 -7.23 4.07
CA TRP A 161 -8.59 -6.74 4.23
C TRP A 161 -8.36 -6.11 5.61
N LEU A 162 -9.28 -5.26 6.08
CA LEU A 162 -9.18 -4.63 7.40
C LEU A 162 -9.35 -5.66 8.53
N ARG A 163 -10.19 -6.68 8.33
CA ARG A 163 -10.29 -7.81 9.26
C ARG A 163 -8.95 -8.53 9.41
N THR A 164 -8.28 -8.83 8.29
CA THR A 164 -6.97 -9.47 8.32
C THR A 164 -5.93 -8.55 8.95
N ALA A 165 -5.87 -7.27 8.55
CA ALA A 165 -4.99 -6.28 9.17
C ALA A 165 -5.20 -6.22 10.68
N GLY A 166 -6.46 -6.13 11.14
CA GLY A 166 -6.79 -6.11 12.56
C GLY A 166 -6.38 -7.37 13.32
N ALA A 167 -6.38 -8.52 12.65
CA ALA A 167 -5.95 -9.77 13.29
C ALA A 167 -4.43 -9.87 13.42
N ILE A 168 -3.67 -9.56 12.35
CA ILE A 168 -2.21 -9.72 12.34
C ILE A 168 -1.45 -8.61 13.06
N MET A 169 -2.08 -7.44 13.28
CA MET A 169 -1.46 -6.34 14.02
C MET A 169 -1.47 -6.58 15.53
N ILE A 170 -0.44 -6.11 16.20
CA ILE A 170 -0.42 -6.01 17.68
C ILE A 170 -1.44 -4.96 18.15
N PRO A 171 -1.93 -5.03 19.40
CA PRO A 171 -2.70 -3.93 19.99
C PRO A 171 -1.90 -2.61 19.95
N GLY A 172 -2.56 -1.52 19.53
CA GLY A 172 -1.90 -0.23 19.35
C GLY A 172 -1.09 -0.09 18.06
N GLY A 173 -1.01 -1.14 17.23
CA GLY A 173 -0.38 -1.09 15.91
C GLY A 173 -1.11 -0.15 14.95
N GLN A 174 -0.40 0.36 13.95
CA GLN A 174 -0.93 1.32 12.97
C GLN A 174 -1.28 0.65 11.65
N LEU A 175 -2.51 0.85 11.21
CA LEU A 175 -2.96 0.64 9.85
C LEU A 175 -2.66 1.89 9.00
N SER A 176 -2.18 1.70 7.78
CA SER A 176 -2.04 2.75 6.78
C SER A 176 -2.52 2.24 5.42
N LEU A 177 -3.36 2.99 4.75
CA LEU A 177 -3.82 2.65 3.42
C LEU A 177 -3.94 3.87 2.52
N ILE A 178 -3.84 3.62 1.21
CA ILE A 178 -4.16 4.58 0.16
C ILE A 178 -5.33 4.06 -0.65
N ALA A 179 -6.28 4.93 -0.99
CA ALA A 179 -7.48 4.55 -1.73
C ALA A 179 -8.00 5.71 -2.58
N ARG A 180 -9.04 5.46 -3.38
CA ARG A 180 -9.82 6.51 -4.03
C ARG A 180 -10.77 7.17 -3.02
N PRO A 181 -11.12 8.46 -3.20
CA PRO A 181 -12.05 9.16 -2.30
C PRO A 181 -13.40 8.48 -2.16
N GLU A 182 -13.90 7.85 -3.22
CA GLU A 182 -15.19 7.16 -3.26
C GLU A 182 -15.28 6.00 -2.26
N SER A 183 -14.16 5.38 -1.91
CA SER A 183 -14.09 4.24 -0.98
C SER A 183 -14.16 4.65 0.50
N ILE A 184 -14.24 5.94 0.83
CA ILE A 184 -14.11 6.39 2.22
C ILE A 184 -15.17 5.82 3.15
N ALA A 185 -16.43 5.71 2.68
CA ALA A 185 -17.51 5.16 3.48
C ALA A 185 -17.28 3.69 3.83
N GLU A 186 -16.90 2.87 2.85
CA GLU A 186 -16.59 1.45 3.02
C GLU A 186 -15.39 1.24 3.96
N ILE A 187 -14.35 2.08 3.83
CA ILE A 187 -13.17 2.03 4.71
C ILE A 187 -13.56 2.34 6.15
N ILE A 188 -14.37 3.37 6.39
CA ILE A 188 -14.82 3.74 7.74
C ILE A 188 -15.67 2.63 8.35
N ASP A 189 -16.61 2.06 7.59
CA ASP A 189 -17.44 0.94 8.04
C ASP A 189 -16.61 -0.29 8.36
N ALA A 190 -15.65 -0.63 7.50
CA ALA A 190 -14.74 -1.75 7.69
C ALA A 190 -13.76 -1.55 8.87
N CYS A 191 -13.43 -0.31 9.25
CA CYS A 191 -12.70 -0.04 10.49
C CYS A 191 -13.50 -0.53 11.72
N GLY A 192 -14.80 -0.27 11.75
CA GLY A 192 -15.74 -0.76 12.75
C GLY A 192 -15.23 -0.53 14.18
N ARG A 193 -15.23 -1.60 14.99
CA ARG A 193 -14.69 -1.58 16.38
C ARG A 193 -13.23 -2.00 16.46
N ARG A 194 -12.61 -2.41 15.34
CA ARG A 194 -11.21 -2.90 15.31
C ARG A 194 -10.21 -1.76 15.40
N PHE A 195 -10.56 -0.63 14.77
CA PHE A 195 -9.70 0.53 14.62
C PHE A 195 -10.39 1.80 15.10
N GLY A 196 -9.61 2.71 15.65
CA GLY A 196 -10.05 4.06 15.98
C GLY A 196 -8.94 5.07 15.75
N GLY A 197 -9.22 6.35 16.05
CA GLY A 197 -8.31 7.42 15.70
C GLY A 197 -8.04 7.47 14.20
N VAL A 198 -9.08 7.22 13.38
CA VAL A 198 -8.95 7.28 11.93
C VAL A 198 -8.57 8.71 11.53
N GLU A 199 -7.46 8.85 10.81
CA GLU A 199 -7.06 10.13 10.20
C GLU A 199 -7.15 9.99 8.69
N VAL A 200 -7.83 10.94 8.04
CA VAL A 200 -8.00 10.99 6.59
C VAL A 200 -7.30 12.22 6.04
N THR A 201 -6.48 12.03 5.00
CA THR A 201 -5.83 13.11 4.25
C THR A 201 -6.22 12.99 2.79
N ALA A 202 -6.87 13.99 2.25
CA ALA A 202 -7.17 14.09 0.83
C ALA A 202 -5.91 14.50 0.04
N ILE A 203 -5.68 13.87 -1.11
CA ILE A 203 -4.60 14.20 -2.04
C ILE A 203 -5.20 14.85 -3.27
N HIS A 204 -4.84 16.10 -3.50
CA HIS A 204 -5.28 16.89 -4.66
C HIS A 204 -4.13 17.04 -5.65
N PRO A 205 -4.37 16.90 -6.96
CA PRO A 205 -3.36 17.18 -7.96
C PRO A 205 -2.85 18.63 -7.86
N ARG A 206 -3.79 19.58 -7.76
CA ARG A 206 -3.52 21.03 -7.57
C ARG A 206 -4.52 21.65 -6.61
N GLN A 207 -4.18 22.83 -6.14
CA GLN A 207 -5.10 23.62 -5.34
C GLN A 207 -6.38 23.93 -6.14
N GLY A 208 -7.54 23.69 -5.54
CA GLY A 208 -8.86 23.90 -6.18
C GLY A 208 -9.34 22.74 -7.06
N GLU A 209 -8.50 21.72 -7.36
CA GLU A 209 -8.93 20.51 -8.03
C GLU A 209 -9.48 19.48 -7.02
N ASN A 210 -10.34 18.56 -7.48
CA ASN A 210 -10.88 17.50 -6.64
C ASN A 210 -9.78 16.53 -6.19
N ALA A 211 -9.96 15.93 -5.01
CA ALA A 211 -9.08 14.88 -4.54
C ALA A 211 -9.13 13.66 -5.47
N VAL A 212 -7.96 13.09 -5.76
CA VAL A 212 -7.82 11.88 -6.58
C VAL A 212 -7.45 10.65 -5.76
N ARG A 213 -6.93 10.86 -4.54
CA ARG A 213 -6.60 9.82 -3.57
C ARG A 213 -6.91 10.31 -2.16
N ILE A 214 -7.02 9.35 -1.26
CA ILE A 214 -7.02 9.57 0.18
C ILE A 214 -5.95 8.68 0.82
N LEU A 215 -5.24 9.23 1.80
CA LEU A 215 -4.45 8.46 2.76
C LEU A 215 -5.30 8.29 4.01
N VAL A 216 -5.39 7.07 4.50
CA VAL A 216 -6.11 6.77 5.74
C VAL A 216 -5.17 6.04 6.67
N THR A 217 -5.07 6.52 7.91
CA THR A 217 -4.37 5.82 8.98
C THR A 217 -5.31 5.58 10.15
N ALA A 218 -5.10 4.48 10.88
CA ALA A 218 -5.91 4.14 12.05
C ALA A 218 -5.09 3.30 13.05
N ILE A 219 -5.53 3.22 14.30
CA ILE A 219 -4.84 2.47 15.37
C ILE A 219 -5.71 1.32 15.84
N LYS A 220 -5.14 0.09 15.87
CA LYS A 220 -5.83 -1.09 16.40
C LYS A 220 -6.22 -0.90 17.87
N GLY A 221 -7.49 -1.09 18.17
CA GLY A 221 -8.06 -1.01 19.53
C GLY A 221 -8.22 0.40 20.08
N SER A 222 -7.87 1.45 19.33
CA SER A 222 -8.10 2.84 19.75
C SER A 222 -9.59 3.17 19.80
N ARG A 223 -9.97 4.10 20.68
CA ARG A 223 -11.30 4.70 20.76
C ARG A 223 -11.29 6.19 20.41
N ALA A 224 -10.15 6.70 19.92
CA ALA A 224 -10.03 8.08 19.48
C ALA A 224 -10.96 8.36 18.29
N ARG A 225 -11.39 9.62 18.17
CA ARG A 225 -12.33 10.05 17.14
C ARG A 225 -11.66 10.10 15.77
N LEU A 226 -12.49 10.01 14.72
CA LEU A 226 -12.09 10.30 13.35
C LEU A 226 -11.72 11.76 13.19
N SER A 227 -10.69 12.05 12.41
CA SER A 227 -10.26 13.40 12.06
C SER A 227 -9.86 13.49 10.58
N PHE A 228 -10.02 14.68 10.02
CA PHE A 228 -9.50 15.03 8.70
C PHE A 228 -8.28 15.94 8.88
N ARG A 229 -7.22 15.63 8.16
CA ARG A 229 -6.00 16.44 8.13
C ARG A 229 -6.07 17.44 6.99
N ALA A 230 -5.21 18.46 7.04
CA ALA A 230 -5.00 19.35 5.90
C ALA A 230 -4.63 18.53 4.66
N PRO A 231 -5.17 18.86 3.48
CA PRO A 231 -4.93 18.12 2.26
C PRO A 231 -3.46 18.21 1.82
N LEU A 232 -2.99 17.18 1.11
CA LEU A 232 -1.74 17.20 0.36
C LEU A 232 -2.00 17.71 -1.05
N ILE A 233 -1.27 18.75 -1.45
CA ILE A 233 -1.28 19.27 -2.82
C ILE A 233 -0.05 18.73 -3.53
N MET A 234 -0.28 17.96 -4.61
CA MET A 234 0.78 17.24 -5.31
C MET A 234 1.75 18.15 -6.05
N HIS A 235 1.21 19.08 -6.83
CA HIS A 235 2.00 19.89 -7.74
C HIS A 235 2.01 21.35 -7.34
N GLU A 236 3.10 22.04 -7.62
CA GLU A 236 3.20 23.49 -7.54
C GLU A 236 2.27 24.13 -8.58
N GLU A 237 1.80 25.35 -8.26
CA GLU A 237 0.91 26.09 -9.16
C GLU A 237 1.54 26.33 -10.52
N GLY A 238 0.76 26.08 -11.59
CA GLY A 238 1.18 26.30 -12.97
C GLY A 238 2.25 25.34 -13.52
N THR A 239 2.66 24.32 -12.77
CA THR A 239 3.70 23.38 -13.20
C THR A 239 3.29 21.91 -13.02
N HIS A 240 4.11 20.99 -13.56
CA HIS A 240 4.02 19.55 -13.26
C HIS A 240 5.04 19.10 -12.19
N LYS A 241 5.78 20.04 -11.59
CA LYS A 241 6.70 19.71 -10.53
C LYS A 241 5.94 19.38 -9.26
N PHE A 242 6.42 18.42 -8.51
CA PHE A 242 5.88 18.15 -7.18
C PHE A 242 6.15 19.33 -6.24
N SER A 243 5.19 19.58 -5.34
CA SER A 243 5.48 20.47 -4.22
C SER A 243 6.67 19.94 -3.42
N PRO A 244 7.49 20.79 -2.79
CA PRO A 244 8.74 20.34 -2.12
C PRO A 244 8.51 19.22 -1.13
N PHE A 245 7.46 19.31 -0.33
CA PHE A 245 7.15 18.27 0.66
C PHE A 245 6.72 16.95 0.02
N VAL A 246 5.92 16.98 -1.05
CA VAL A 246 5.53 15.77 -1.79
C VAL A 246 6.74 15.16 -2.52
N ASP A 247 7.66 15.97 -3.05
CA ASP A 247 8.91 15.46 -3.61
C ASP A 247 9.76 14.75 -2.55
N ASP A 248 9.80 15.28 -1.33
CA ASP A 248 10.50 14.65 -0.21
C ASP A 248 9.85 13.33 0.21
N LEU A 249 8.51 13.27 0.29
CA LEU A 249 7.77 12.02 0.53
C LEU A 249 8.05 10.99 -0.55
N ASN A 250 7.94 11.40 -1.83
CA ASN A 250 8.14 10.52 -2.98
C ASN A 250 9.59 9.99 -3.11
N ASN A 251 10.54 10.67 -2.48
CA ASN A 251 11.95 10.27 -2.50
C ASN A 251 12.45 9.73 -1.15
N GLY A 252 11.56 9.43 -0.22
CA GLY A 252 11.90 8.84 1.08
C GLY A 252 12.68 9.75 2.03
N ARG A 253 12.73 11.07 1.76
CA ARG A 253 13.43 12.06 2.60
C ARG A 253 12.56 12.63 3.72
N ALA A 254 11.24 12.43 3.64
CA ALA A 254 10.30 12.82 4.68
C ALA A 254 9.34 11.68 5.02
N ALA A 255 8.74 11.75 6.19
CA ALA A 255 7.63 10.92 6.62
C ALA A 255 6.36 11.75 6.78
N TYR A 256 5.22 11.11 6.60
CA TYR A 256 3.90 11.68 6.84
C TYR A 256 3.26 11.01 8.06
N SER A 257 3.87 11.26 9.22
CA SER A 257 3.43 10.68 10.49
C SER A 257 2.04 11.15 10.92
N ARG A 258 1.35 10.35 11.72
CA ARG A 258 0.13 10.73 12.43
C ARG A 258 0.38 11.94 13.35
N ARG A 259 -0.69 12.66 13.67
CA ARG A 259 -0.68 13.75 14.68
C ARG A 259 -1.17 13.27 16.04
#